data_04bab3b337553e6b74c50555c60f23a2
#
_entry.id   04bab3b337553e6b74c50555c60f23a2
#
_cell.length_a   1.000
_cell.length_b   1.000
_cell.length_c   1.000
_cell.angle_alpha   90.00
_cell.angle_beta   90.00
_cell.angle_gamma   90.00
#
_symmetry.space_group_name_H-M   'P 1'
#
loop_
_entity.id
_entity.type
_entity.pdbx_description
1 polymer ?
#
loop_
_entity_poly.entity_id
_entity_poly.type
_entity_poly.pdbx_seq_one_letter_code
_entity_poly.pdbx_strand_id
1 'polypeptide(L)'
;MGIGPNTELAQRTFSEDVLRLEVAGPDEEHFSVIDVPGIFKRTTQGVTTKEDIALVDGMVHGYMANPRSVMLIVIPCNVDIATQEILERAEDLDTDGIRTLGVLTKPDLIDQGGEGAIVDLLEGRRHHLQLGWHLLRNPGQSDLNASRSRHTIEKEFFTKVAPWSEVDKGQVGIQTLRSRLQVILEDHIRREFPKVCPVDKATKPYQLTDIGSFRNFAETEESGKESC
;
A
#
# COMPACT_ATOMS: atom_id res chain seq x y z
N MET A 1 -20.82 6.73 11.07
CA MET A 1 -19.76 7.74 10.89
C MET A 1 -20.19 9.01 11.60
N GLY A 2 -19.67 9.25 12.82
CA GLY A 2 -20.08 10.35 13.70
C GLY A 2 -19.24 11.62 13.58
N ILE A 3 -18.69 11.90 12.41
CA ILE A 3 -17.83 13.06 12.16
C ILE A 3 -18.67 14.13 11.46
N GLY A 4 -19.09 15.14 12.18
CA GLY A 4 -19.86 16.26 11.62
C GLY A 4 -19.69 17.55 12.42
N PRO A 5 -19.83 18.73 11.80
CA PRO A 5 -19.42 20.01 12.38
C PRO A 5 -20.32 20.55 13.52
N ASN A 6 -21.32 19.80 14.00
CA ASN A 6 -22.34 20.37 14.90
C ASN A 6 -22.72 19.50 16.13
N THR A 7 -21.87 18.60 16.60
CA THR A 7 -22.13 17.86 17.85
C THR A 7 -20.96 18.04 18.82
N GLU A 8 -21.20 18.11 20.11
CA GLU A 8 -20.15 18.18 21.15
C GLU A 8 -19.19 16.96 21.14
N LEU A 9 -19.51 15.91 20.40
CA LEU A 9 -18.64 14.77 20.01
C LEU A 9 -17.76 15.08 18.79
N ALA A 10 -17.92 16.23 18.14
CA ALA A 10 -17.27 16.61 16.88
C ALA A 10 -15.84 17.15 17.05
N GLN A 11 -15.12 16.80 18.09
CA GLN A 11 -13.71 17.19 18.26
C GLN A 11 -12.71 16.16 17.72
N ARG A 12 -13.16 14.99 17.23
CA ARG A 12 -12.27 14.00 16.63
C ARG A 12 -12.27 14.12 15.12
N THR A 13 -11.10 14.33 14.56
CA THR A 13 -10.91 14.38 13.09
C THR A 13 -10.82 12.98 12.49
N PHE A 14 -10.42 12.00 13.28
CA PHE A 14 -10.28 10.60 12.88
C PHE A 14 -11.17 9.68 13.70
N SER A 15 -11.58 8.56 13.11
CA SER A 15 -12.36 7.48 13.73
C SER A 15 -11.66 6.13 13.52
N GLU A 16 -11.90 5.19 14.43
CA GLU A 16 -11.51 3.78 14.27
C GLU A 16 -12.41 3.02 13.29
N ASP A 17 -13.50 3.66 12.82
CA ASP A 17 -14.43 3.03 11.89
C ASP A 17 -13.73 2.71 10.56
N VAL A 18 -13.99 1.52 10.03
CA VAL A 18 -13.46 1.04 8.77
C VAL A 18 -14.54 1.05 7.70
N LEU A 19 -14.29 1.78 6.60
CA LEU A 19 -15.13 1.68 5.41
C LEU A 19 -14.63 0.53 4.53
N ARG A 20 -15.46 -0.50 4.36
CA ARG A 20 -15.19 -1.60 3.44
C ARG A 20 -15.98 -1.40 2.15
N LEU A 21 -15.26 -1.41 1.03
CA LEU A 21 -15.83 -1.43 -0.32
C LEU A 21 -15.47 -2.78 -0.96
N GLU A 22 -16.46 -3.47 -1.49
CA GLU A 22 -16.28 -4.72 -2.22
C GLU A 22 -16.75 -4.54 -3.66
N VAL A 23 -15.87 -4.84 -4.61
CA VAL A 23 -16.17 -4.86 -6.04
C VAL A 23 -16.01 -6.29 -6.50
N ALA A 24 -17.08 -6.88 -7.03
CA ALA A 24 -17.09 -8.26 -7.49
C ALA A 24 -17.55 -8.33 -8.94
N GLY A 25 -16.84 -9.10 -9.74
CA GLY A 25 -17.13 -9.29 -11.17
C GLY A 25 -16.33 -10.46 -11.74
N PRO A 26 -16.65 -10.94 -12.95
CA PRO A 26 -15.93 -12.05 -13.56
C PRO A 26 -14.48 -11.70 -13.94
N ASP A 27 -14.20 -10.40 -14.14
CA ASP A 27 -12.88 -9.88 -14.53
C ASP A 27 -12.13 -9.24 -13.35
N GLU A 28 -12.71 -9.31 -12.12
CA GLU A 28 -12.09 -8.73 -10.96
C GLU A 28 -11.09 -9.69 -10.30
N GLU A 29 -9.96 -9.14 -9.89
CA GLU A 29 -8.88 -9.87 -9.25
C GLU A 29 -9.12 -9.99 -7.74
N HIS A 30 -8.70 -11.10 -7.13
CA HIS A 30 -8.70 -11.27 -5.67
C HIS A 30 -7.62 -10.39 -5.04
N PHE A 31 -7.99 -9.17 -4.73
CA PHE A 31 -7.07 -8.16 -4.23
C PHE A 31 -7.75 -7.30 -3.17
N SER A 32 -7.12 -7.13 -2.01
CA SER A 32 -7.59 -6.24 -0.95
C SER A 32 -6.54 -5.18 -0.66
N VAL A 33 -6.95 -3.92 -0.66
CA VAL A 33 -6.10 -2.78 -0.29
C VAL A 33 -6.67 -2.13 0.96
N ILE A 34 -5.82 -1.90 1.94
CA ILE A 34 -6.13 -1.13 3.15
C ILE A 34 -5.43 0.21 3.00
N ASP A 35 -6.20 1.28 2.85
CA ASP A 35 -5.70 2.65 2.84
C ASP A 35 -5.86 3.24 4.23
N VAL A 36 -4.75 3.64 4.84
CA VAL A 36 -4.70 4.22 6.18
C VAL A 36 -4.37 5.70 6.11
N PRO A 37 -4.84 6.51 7.07
CA PRO A 37 -4.45 7.91 7.15
C PRO A 37 -2.93 8.09 7.21
N GLY A 38 -2.42 9.14 6.58
CA GLY A 38 -0.99 9.47 6.64
C GLY A 38 -0.54 9.78 8.07
N ILE A 39 0.62 9.28 8.44
CA ILE A 39 1.23 9.54 9.74
C ILE A 39 1.58 11.03 9.86
N PHE A 40 1.24 11.65 10.96
CA PHE A 40 1.57 13.03 11.24
C PHE A 40 2.02 13.21 12.71
N LYS A 41 2.96 14.12 12.95
CA LYS A 41 3.58 14.38 14.28
C LYS A 41 3.13 15.65 14.93
N ARG A 42 2.52 16.56 14.17
CA ARG A 42 2.13 17.88 14.67
C ARG A 42 0.63 18.04 14.60
N THR A 43 0.06 18.55 15.68
CA THR A 43 -1.34 18.95 15.69
C THR A 43 -1.53 20.24 14.91
N THR A 44 -2.65 20.33 14.20
CA THR A 44 -3.11 21.58 13.58
C THR A 44 -4.22 22.14 14.45
N GLN A 45 -4.05 23.36 14.93
CA GLN A 45 -5.00 24.01 15.84
C GLN A 45 -6.40 24.03 15.21
N GLY A 46 -7.39 23.54 15.95
CA GLY A 46 -8.77 23.45 15.48
C GLY A 46 -9.06 22.33 14.46
N VAL A 47 -8.06 21.51 14.08
CA VAL A 47 -8.23 20.41 13.12
C VAL A 47 -7.84 19.08 13.75
N THR A 48 -6.63 18.95 14.34
CA THR A 48 -6.14 17.68 14.89
C THR A 48 -5.67 17.81 16.32
N THR A 49 -5.80 16.75 17.09
CA THR A 49 -5.42 16.65 18.50
C THR A 49 -4.27 15.66 18.70
N LYS A 50 -3.72 15.60 19.92
CA LYS A 50 -2.69 14.58 20.28
C LYS A 50 -3.30 13.18 20.30
N GLU A 51 -4.56 13.07 20.66
CA GLU A 51 -5.32 11.83 20.64
C GLU A 51 -5.50 11.31 19.22
N ASP A 52 -5.70 12.20 18.24
CA ASP A 52 -5.76 11.85 16.82
C ASP A 52 -4.42 11.29 16.31
N ILE A 53 -3.29 11.87 16.77
CA ILE A 53 -1.95 11.33 16.44
C ILE A 53 -1.82 9.89 16.94
N ALA A 54 -2.15 9.66 18.22
CA ALA A 54 -2.03 8.34 18.83
C ALA A 54 -2.97 7.32 18.17
N LEU A 55 -4.17 7.74 17.79
CA LEU A 55 -5.15 6.91 17.07
C LEU A 55 -4.62 6.46 15.72
N VAL A 56 -4.19 7.40 14.88
CA VAL A 56 -3.65 7.10 13.54
C VAL A 56 -2.39 6.24 13.65
N ASP A 57 -1.51 6.55 14.58
CA ASP A 57 -0.30 5.78 14.86
C ASP A 57 -0.60 4.32 15.23
N GLY A 58 -1.55 4.11 16.13
CA GLY A 58 -2.02 2.78 16.55
C GLY A 58 -2.64 1.99 15.39
N MET A 59 -3.47 2.64 14.56
CA MET A 59 -4.08 2.02 13.37
C MET A 59 -3.02 1.55 12.37
N VAL A 60 -2.10 2.44 12.00
CA VAL A 60 -1.02 2.13 11.05
C VAL A 60 -0.15 1.00 11.59
N HIS A 61 0.29 1.09 12.84
CA HIS A 61 1.11 0.05 13.48
C HIS A 61 0.37 -1.30 13.49
N GLY A 62 -0.92 -1.32 13.82
CA GLY A 62 -1.73 -2.54 13.85
C GLY A 62 -1.75 -3.28 12.51
N TYR A 63 -1.91 -2.56 11.39
CA TYR A 63 -1.86 -3.15 10.06
C TYR A 63 -0.44 -3.56 9.65
N MET A 64 0.57 -2.76 9.95
CA MET A 64 1.97 -3.04 9.63
C MET A 64 2.52 -4.24 10.41
N ALA A 65 2.13 -4.40 11.68
CA ALA A 65 2.56 -5.52 12.53
C ALA A 65 1.99 -6.88 12.10
N ASN A 66 0.94 -6.90 11.28
CA ASN A 66 0.38 -8.15 10.78
C ASN A 66 1.32 -8.79 9.75
N PRO A 67 1.91 -9.98 10.02
CA PRO A 67 2.86 -10.60 9.10
C PRO A 67 2.24 -11.07 7.79
N ARG A 68 0.90 -11.14 7.70
CA ARG A 68 0.18 -11.50 6.48
C ARG A 68 -0.07 -10.32 5.56
N SER A 69 0.25 -9.10 6.00
CA SER A 69 0.10 -7.89 5.19
C SER A 69 1.38 -7.61 4.39
N VAL A 70 1.25 -7.35 3.11
CA VAL A 70 2.29 -6.70 2.31
C VAL A 70 2.19 -5.20 2.52
N MET A 71 3.30 -4.56 2.83
CA MET A 71 3.37 -3.12 3.07
C MET A 71 3.74 -2.38 1.78
N LEU A 72 2.96 -1.35 1.46
CA LEU A 72 3.27 -0.38 0.40
C LEU A 72 3.71 0.92 1.05
N ILE A 73 5.00 1.23 0.98
CA ILE A 73 5.54 2.51 1.47
C ILE A 73 5.48 3.52 0.34
N VAL A 74 4.58 4.49 0.45
CA VAL A 74 4.39 5.51 -0.61
C VAL A 74 5.08 6.81 -0.23
N ILE A 75 6.12 7.17 -0.99
CA ILE A 75 6.96 8.36 -0.73
C ILE A 75 6.99 9.26 -1.97
N PRO A 76 6.75 10.58 -1.81
CA PRO A 76 6.97 11.53 -2.89
C PRO A 76 8.47 11.70 -3.16
N CYS A 77 8.88 11.76 -4.43
CA CYS A 77 10.28 11.92 -4.82
C CYS A 77 10.90 13.29 -4.47
N ASN A 78 10.06 14.29 -4.24
CA ASN A 78 10.48 15.66 -3.91
C ASN A 78 10.71 15.91 -2.42
N VAL A 79 10.81 14.84 -1.60
CA VAL A 79 11.15 14.93 -0.17
C VAL A 79 12.39 14.11 0.12
N ASP A 80 13.10 14.48 1.17
CA ASP A 80 14.25 13.70 1.62
C ASP A 80 13.78 12.37 2.23
N ILE A 81 14.18 11.28 1.62
CA ILE A 81 13.83 9.92 2.03
C ILE A 81 14.36 9.59 3.43
N ALA A 82 15.55 10.10 3.78
CA ALA A 82 16.13 9.88 5.10
C ALA A 82 15.27 10.47 6.26
N THR A 83 14.36 11.39 5.94
CA THR A 83 13.44 11.96 6.93
C THR A 83 12.10 11.24 7.03
N GLN A 84 11.90 10.18 6.25
CA GLN A 84 10.63 9.47 6.17
C GLN A 84 10.53 8.39 7.26
N GLU A 85 9.85 8.73 8.35
CA GLU A 85 9.59 7.83 9.49
C GLU A 85 8.96 6.49 9.10
N ILE A 86 8.18 6.47 8.01
CA ILE A 86 7.54 5.24 7.56
C ILE A 86 8.55 4.17 7.11
N LEU A 87 9.73 4.57 6.64
CA LEU A 87 10.80 3.64 6.31
C LEU A 87 11.36 2.98 7.57
N GLU A 88 11.72 3.79 8.57
CA GLU A 88 12.22 3.29 9.86
C GLU A 88 11.24 2.30 10.50
N ARG A 89 9.94 2.65 10.52
CA ARG A 89 8.89 1.77 11.03
C ARG A 89 8.75 0.46 10.24
N ALA A 90 8.92 0.52 8.94
CA ALA A 90 8.85 -0.68 8.11
C ALA A 90 10.08 -1.56 8.32
N GLU A 91 11.27 -0.98 8.43
CA GLU A 91 12.52 -1.68 8.74
C GLU A 91 12.44 -2.39 10.10
N ASP A 92 11.83 -1.75 11.12
CA ASP A 92 11.61 -2.35 12.44
C ASP A 92 10.70 -3.59 12.39
N LEU A 93 9.69 -3.61 11.51
CA LEU A 93 8.69 -4.66 11.41
C LEU A 93 8.98 -5.70 10.31
N ASP A 94 9.87 -5.38 9.40
CA ASP A 94 10.26 -6.19 8.24
C ASP A 94 11.72 -5.91 7.89
N THR A 95 12.62 -6.25 8.79
CA THR A 95 14.06 -5.97 8.73
C THR A 95 14.70 -6.46 7.41
N ASP A 96 14.23 -7.57 6.88
CA ASP A 96 14.73 -8.13 5.62
C ASP A 96 14.01 -7.57 4.38
N GLY A 97 12.97 -6.75 4.53
CA GLY A 97 12.19 -6.16 3.45
C GLY A 97 11.47 -7.19 2.56
N ILE A 98 11.09 -8.34 3.13
CA ILE A 98 10.50 -9.46 2.36
C ILE A 98 9.01 -9.27 2.03
N ARG A 99 8.36 -8.33 2.70
CA ARG A 99 6.94 -7.97 2.49
C ARG A 99 6.73 -6.47 2.34
N THR A 100 7.80 -5.72 2.12
CA THR A 100 7.79 -4.26 1.95
C THR A 100 8.14 -3.90 0.52
N LEU A 101 7.23 -3.22 -0.19
CA LEU A 101 7.45 -2.64 -1.51
C LEU A 101 7.47 -1.12 -1.40
N GLY A 102 8.55 -0.49 -1.85
CA GLY A 102 8.63 0.97 -1.93
C GLY A 102 7.92 1.49 -3.19
N VAL A 103 7.10 2.51 -3.05
CA VAL A 103 6.42 3.20 -4.16
C VAL A 103 6.77 4.67 -4.14
N LEU A 104 7.48 5.10 -5.15
CA LEU A 104 7.91 6.49 -5.36
C LEU A 104 6.91 7.22 -6.24
N THR A 105 6.50 8.41 -5.83
CA THR A 105 5.51 9.22 -6.56
C THR A 105 6.04 10.61 -6.85
N LYS A 106 5.40 11.34 -7.76
CA LYS A 106 5.75 12.73 -8.12
C LYS A 106 7.21 12.91 -8.59
N PRO A 107 7.73 12.07 -9.50
CA PRO A 107 9.07 12.27 -10.06
C PRO A 107 9.22 13.56 -10.88
N ASP A 108 8.09 14.12 -11.32
CA ASP A 108 7.99 15.39 -12.05
C ASP A 108 8.17 16.63 -11.15
N LEU A 109 8.25 16.46 -9.82
CA LEU A 109 8.46 17.55 -8.86
C LEU A 109 9.87 17.54 -8.25
N ILE A 110 10.77 16.71 -8.76
CA ILE A 110 12.17 16.67 -8.29
C ILE A 110 12.92 17.90 -8.84
N ASP A 111 13.70 18.53 -7.97
CA ASP A 111 14.61 19.58 -8.39
C ASP A 111 15.70 19.02 -9.31
N GLN A 112 16.07 19.81 -10.32
CA GLN A 112 17.07 19.42 -11.30
C GLN A 112 18.40 19.02 -10.61
N GLY A 113 18.88 17.81 -10.89
CA GLY A 113 20.07 17.23 -10.26
C GLY A 113 19.79 16.32 -9.07
N GLY A 114 18.53 16.24 -8.59
CA GLY A 114 18.12 15.35 -7.51
C GLY A 114 17.73 13.93 -7.97
N GLU A 115 17.62 13.72 -9.29
CA GLU A 115 17.12 12.48 -9.88
C GLU A 115 18.00 11.26 -9.55
N GLY A 116 19.31 11.46 -9.42
CA GLY A 116 20.27 10.39 -9.12
C GLY A 116 19.96 9.64 -7.83
N ALA A 117 19.50 10.34 -6.79
CA ALA A 117 19.14 9.70 -5.52
C ALA A 117 17.94 8.74 -5.67
N ILE A 118 16.99 9.06 -6.54
CA ILE A 118 15.83 8.21 -6.83
C ILE A 118 16.23 7.01 -7.70
N VAL A 119 17.12 7.21 -8.66
CA VAL A 119 17.67 6.11 -9.46
C VAL A 119 18.43 5.13 -8.57
N ASP A 120 19.20 5.61 -7.60
CA ASP A 120 19.91 4.77 -6.63
C ASP A 120 18.98 3.90 -5.80
N LEU A 121 17.77 4.40 -5.48
CA LEU A 121 16.73 3.61 -4.80
C LEU A 121 16.16 2.53 -5.72
N LEU A 122 15.78 2.90 -6.94
CA LEU A 122 15.20 1.97 -7.92
C LEU A 122 16.16 0.83 -8.24
N GLU A 123 17.45 1.10 -8.29
CA GLU A 123 18.50 0.10 -8.51
C GLU A 123 18.93 -0.65 -7.23
N GLY A 124 18.32 -0.35 -6.08
CA GLY A 124 18.61 -1.00 -4.80
C GLY A 124 19.98 -0.66 -4.21
N ARG A 125 20.64 0.43 -4.66
CA ARG A 125 21.91 0.91 -4.10
C ARG A 125 21.74 1.57 -2.74
N ARG A 126 20.53 2.05 -2.44
CA ARG A 126 20.16 2.66 -1.15
C ARG A 126 18.83 2.09 -0.68
N HIS A 127 18.64 2.00 0.64
CA HIS A 127 17.42 1.45 1.26
C HIS A 127 16.94 0.16 0.56
N HIS A 128 17.77 -0.87 0.66
CA HIS A 128 17.53 -2.15 -0.02
C HIS A 128 16.27 -2.84 0.53
N LEU A 129 15.28 -3.04 -0.33
CA LEU A 129 14.08 -3.84 -0.07
C LEU A 129 14.12 -5.07 -0.97
N GLN A 130 13.80 -6.26 -0.45
CA GLN A 130 13.76 -7.47 -1.30
C GLN A 130 12.68 -7.37 -2.37
N LEU A 131 11.54 -6.74 -2.06
CA LEU A 131 10.52 -6.44 -3.07
C LEU A 131 10.90 -5.22 -3.93
N GLY A 132 11.94 -4.48 -3.56
CA GLY A 132 12.48 -3.35 -4.31
C GLY A 132 11.58 -2.13 -4.32
N TRP A 133 11.85 -1.24 -5.29
CA TRP A 133 11.14 0.03 -5.47
C TRP A 133 10.37 0.09 -6.78
N HIS A 134 9.36 0.94 -6.84
CA HIS A 134 8.53 1.16 -8.01
C HIS A 134 8.20 2.65 -8.16
N LEU A 135 8.24 3.18 -9.38
CA LEU A 135 8.05 4.60 -9.65
C LEU A 135 6.74 4.86 -10.39
N LEU A 136 5.95 5.82 -9.90
CA LEU A 136 4.67 6.23 -10.48
C LEU A 136 4.65 7.72 -10.78
N ARG A 137 4.04 8.09 -11.89
CA ARG A 137 3.68 9.48 -12.16
C ARG A 137 2.16 9.64 -12.21
N ASN A 138 1.59 10.25 -11.18
CA ASN A 138 0.18 10.61 -11.16
C ASN A 138 -0.08 11.91 -11.94
N PRO A 139 -1.28 12.08 -12.53
CA PRO A 139 -1.67 13.35 -13.15
C PRO A 139 -1.56 14.52 -12.17
N GLY A 140 -0.93 15.59 -12.59
CA GLY A 140 -0.95 16.87 -11.88
C GLY A 140 -2.25 17.66 -12.15
N GLN A 141 -2.46 18.77 -11.44
CA GLN A 141 -3.67 19.59 -11.61
C GLN A 141 -3.83 20.11 -13.05
N SER A 142 -2.74 20.46 -13.71
CA SER A 142 -2.74 20.87 -15.13
C SER A 142 -3.20 19.75 -16.07
N ASP A 143 -2.79 18.50 -15.79
CA ASP A 143 -3.17 17.34 -16.58
C ASP A 143 -4.67 17.06 -16.42
N LEU A 144 -5.17 17.17 -15.18
CA LEU A 144 -6.60 17.00 -14.87
C LEU A 144 -7.46 18.07 -15.57
N ASN A 145 -7.02 19.33 -15.53
CA ASN A 145 -7.71 20.43 -16.21
C ASN A 145 -7.74 20.26 -17.73
N ALA A 146 -6.69 19.63 -18.30
CA ALA A 146 -6.63 19.32 -19.72
C ALA A 146 -7.32 18.00 -20.09
N SER A 147 -7.98 17.32 -19.15
CA SER A 147 -8.66 16.02 -19.33
C SER A 147 -7.75 14.95 -19.99
N ARG A 148 -6.46 15.00 -19.74
CA ARG A 148 -5.50 14.06 -20.30
C ARG A 148 -5.62 12.70 -19.57
N SER A 149 -5.59 11.62 -20.34
CA SER A 149 -5.62 10.27 -19.76
C SER A 149 -4.36 9.98 -18.95
N ARG A 150 -4.53 9.38 -17.75
CA ARG A 150 -3.41 8.96 -16.89
C ARG A 150 -2.40 8.10 -17.63
N HIS A 151 -2.88 7.12 -18.41
CA HIS A 151 -2.03 6.22 -19.18
C HIS A 151 -1.15 6.98 -20.19
N THR A 152 -1.72 7.95 -20.90
CA THR A 152 -0.96 8.76 -21.87
C THR A 152 0.12 9.59 -21.19
N ILE A 153 -0.21 10.22 -20.06
CA ILE A 153 0.71 11.06 -19.30
C ILE A 153 1.90 10.24 -18.79
N GLU A 154 1.60 9.11 -18.17
CA GLU A 154 2.60 8.22 -17.59
C GLU A 154 3.51 7.63 -18.67
N LYS A 155 2.93 7.13 -19.77
CA LYS A 155 3.67 6.60 -20.92
C LYS A 155 4.60 7.64 -21.55
N GLU A 156 4.11 8.86 -21.76
CA GLU A 156 4.94 9.93 -22.31
C GLU A 156 6.11 10.26 -21.38
N PHE A 157 5.86 10.38 -20.09
CA PHE A 157 6.87 10.70 -19.10
C PHE A 157 7.99 9.64 -19.07
N PHE A 158 7.63 8.37 -18.90
CA PHE A 158 8.59 7.26 -18.83
C PHE A 158 9.19 6.85 -20.18
N THR A 159 8.82 7.52 -21.28
CA THR A 159 9.41 7.27 -22.60
C THR A 159 10.30 8.41 -23.06
N LYS A 160 9.97 9.66 -22.68
CA LYS A 160 10.57 10.85 -23.29
C LYS A 160 11.43 11.67 -22.32
N VAL A 161 11.25 11.51 -21.01
CA VAL A 161 11.91 12.34 -20.00
C VAL A 161 13.07 11.58 -19.36
N ALA A 162 14.29 12.04 -19.58
CA ALA A 162 15.49 11.53 -18.90
C ALA A 162 15.53 12.04 -17.44
N PRO A 163 16.07 11.26 -16.48
CA PRO A 163 16.61 9.90 -16.64
C PRO A 163 15.53 8.80 -16.62
N TRP A 164 14.26 9.13 -16.44
CA TRP A 164 13.15 8.20 -16.25
C TRP A 164 12.90 7.28 -17.46
N SER A 165 13.26 7.75 -18.65
CA SER A 165 13.21 6.95 -19.89
C SER A 165 14.20 5.78 -19.91
N GLU A 166 15.25 5.84 -19.08
CA GLU A 166 16.31 4.84 -18.98
C GLU A 166 16.08 3.82 -17.86
N VAL A 167 15.14 4.11 -16.94
CA VAL A 167 14.78 3.22 -15.85
C VAL A 167 14.13 1.94 -16.39
N ASP A 168 14.34 0.82 -15.69
CA ASP A 168 13.72 -0.47 -16.01
C ASP A 168 12.20 -0.34 -16.11
N LYS A 169 11.65 -0.77 -17.26
CA LYS A 169 10.20 -0.73 -17.52
C LYS A 169 9.39 -1.64 -16.58
N GLY A 170 10.02 -2.62 -15.96
CA GLY A 170 9.43 -3.44 -14.90
C GLY A 170 9.22 -2.71 -13.57
N GLN A 171 9.83 -1.52 -13.40
CA GLN A 171 9.77 -0.75 -12.17
C GLN A 171 9.01 0.58 -12.30
N VAL A 172 8.36 0.83 -13.44
CA VAL A 172 7.65 2.10 -13.68
C VAL A 172 6.22 1.88 -14.16
N GLY A 173 5.33 2.77 -13.73
CA GLY A 173 3.94 2.85 -14.20
C GLY A 173 2.94 1.98 -13.46
N ILE A 174 1.68 2.41 -13.49
CA ILE A 174 0.59 1.81 -12.70
C ILE A 174 0.25 0.38 -13.14
N GLN A 175 0.28 0.09 -14.44
CA GLN A 175 -0.07 -1.25 -14.95
C GLN A 175 0.98 -2.28 -14.51
N THR A 176 2.25 -1.90 -14.57
CA THR A 176 3.36 -2.73 -14.11
C THR A 176 3.30 -2.95 -12.61
N LEU A 177 2.97 -1.89 -11.83
CA LEU A 177 2.75 -2.02 -10.39
C LEU A 177 1.64 -3.02 -10.07
N ARG A 178 0.50 -2.94 -10.77
CA ARG A 178 -0.63 -3.86 -10.57
C ARG A 178 -0.21 -5.31 -10.80
N SER A 179 0.41 -5.61 -11.93
CA SER A 179 0.91 -6.96 -12.23
C SER A 179 1.94 -7.44 -11.22
N ARG A 180 2.82 -6.55 -10.77
CA ARG A 180 3.83 -6.86 -9.76
C ARG A 180 3.21 -7.19 -8.40
N LEU A 181 2.21 -6.42 -7.99
CA LEU A 181 1.48 -6.66 -6.74
C LEU A 181 0.76 -8.00 -6.73
N GLN A 182 0.18 -8.42 -7.85
CA GLN A 182 -0.43 -9.76 -7.98
C GLN A 182 0.59 -10.86 -7.69
N VAL A 183 1.75 -10.81 -8.35
CA VAL A 183 2.82 -11.79 -8.14
C VAL A 183 3.31 -11.79 -6.69
N ILE A 184 3.54 -10.61 -6.11
CA ILE A 184 3.97 -10.46 -4.72
C ILE A 184 2.95 -11.07 -3.76
N LEU A 185 1.66 -10.80 -3.96
CA LEU A 185 0.59 -11.34 -3.12
C LEU A 185 0.46 -12.86 -3.26
N GLU A 186 0.52 -13.40 -4.48
CA GLU A 186 0.51 -14.84 -4.69
C GLU A 186 1.67 -15.54 -3.97
N ASP A 187 2.88 -15.00 -4.09
CA ASP A 187 4.06 -15.54 -3.44
C ASP A 187 3.98 -15.41 -1.91
N HIS A 188 3.41 -14.31 -1.42
CA HIS A 188 3.20 -14.09 0.00
C HIS A 188 2.17 -15.07 0.56
N ILE A 189 1.05 -15.27 -0.11
CA ILE A 189 0.03 -16.26 0.24
C ILE A 189 0.65 -17.66 0.29
N ARG A 190 1.40 -18.06 -0.73
CA ARG A 190 2.08 -19.37 -0.78
C ARG A 190 3.02 -19.60 0.41
N ARG A 191 3.69 -18.55 0.88
CA ARG A 191 4.58 -18.63 2.06
C ARG A 191 3.83 -18.72 3.38
N GLU A 192 2.74 -17.97 3.51
CA GLU A 192 1.99 -17.88 4.78
C GLU A 192 0.92 -18.98 4.93
N PHE A 193 0.37 -19.50 3.83
CA PHE A 193 -0.69 -20.52 3.84
C PHE A 193 -0.33 -21.80 4.63
N PRO A 194 0.87 -22.40 4.49
CA PRO A 194 1.25 -23.59 5.26
C PRO A 194 1.29 -23.37 6.77
N LYS A 195 1.45 -22.11 7.22
CA LYS A 195 1.47 -21.76 8.64
C LYS A 195 0.05 -21.69 9.24
N VAL A 196 -0.97 -21.50 8.40
CA VAL A 196 -2.39 -21.39 8.81
C VAL A 196 -3.08 -22.74 8.78
N CYS A 197 -2.74 -23.59 7.82
CA CYS A 197 -3.23 -24.96 7.70
C CYS A 197 -2.03 -25.92 7.78
N PRO A 198 -1.76 -26.56 8.94
CA PRO A 198 -0.81 -27.66 8.98
C PRO A 198 -1.34 -28.77 8.07
N VAL A 199 -0.76 -28.87 6.89
CA VAL A 199 -1.11 -29.94 5.95
C VAL A 199 -0.57 -31.23 6.53
N ASP A 200 -1.45 -32.14 6.95
CA ASP A 200 -1.09 -33.52 7.21
C ASP A 200 -0.41 -34.07 5.95
N LYS A 201 0.79 -34.61 6.08
CA LYS A 201 1.66 -35.08 4.98
C LYS A 201 1.04 -36.17 4.08
N ALA A 202 -0.25 -36.51 4.30
CA ALA A 202 -1.01 -37.52 3.56
C ALA A 202 -1.94 -36.94 2.46
N THR A 203 -2.10 -35.63 2.35
CA THR A 203 -3.05 -35.04 1.39
C THR A 203 -2.27 -34.45 0.19
N LYS A 204 -2.70 -34.82 -1.02
CA LYS A 204 -2.13 -34.32 -2.28
C LYS A 204 -2.15 -32.79 -2.32
N PRO A 205 -1.16 -32.13 -2.98
CA PRO A 205 -1.15 -30.67 -3.09
C PRO A 205 -2.41 -30.19 -3.79
N TYR A 206 -3.15 -29.30 -3.11
CA TYR A 206 -4.30 -28.61 -3.69
C TYR A 206 -3.87 -27.81 -4.92
N GLN A 207 -4.58 -28.02 -6.03
CA GLN A 207 -4.44 -27.13 -7.18
C GLN A 207 -5.26 -25.85 -6.90
N LEU A 208 -4.74 -24.69 -7.28
CA LEU A 208 -5.34 -23.35 -7.11
C LEU A 208 -6.76 -23.20 -7.71
N THR A 209 -7.24 -24.19 -8.44
CA THR A 209 -8.61 -24.26 -9.00
C THR A 209 -9.69 -24.51 -7.94
N ASP A 210 -9.33 -24.91 -6.71
CA ASP A 210 -10.29 -25.26 -5.64
C ASP A 210 -10.64 -24.08 -4.71
N ILE A 211 -10.09 -22.89 -4.93
CA ILE A 211 -10.32 -21.69 -4.09
C ILE A 211 -11.76 -21.13 -4.24
N GLY A 212 -12.55 -21.65 -5.17
CA GLY A 212 -13.98 -21.28 -5.33
C GLY A 212 -14.91 -21.59 -4.16
N SER A 213 -14.49 -22.39 -3.15
CA SER A 213 -15.35 -22.82 -2.05
C SER A 213 -15.12 -22.08 -0.72
N PHE A 214 -14.22 -21.11 -0.66
CA PHE A 214 -13.97 -20.35 0.59
C PHE A 214 -15.04 -19.31 0.96
N ARG A 215 -16.13 -19.21 0.19
CA ARG A 215 -17.25 -18.30 0.50
C ARG A 215 -18.02 -18.63 1.79
N ASN A 216 -17.87 -19.83 2.34
CA ASN A 216 -18.73 -20.28 3.44
C ASN A 216 -18.06 -20.32 4.84
N PHE A 217 -16.79 -19.89 4.97
CA PHE A 217 -16.11 -19.96 6.27
C PHE A 217 -16.23 -18.69 7.12
N ALA A 218 -16.64 -17.56 6.54
CA ALA A 218 -16.81 -16.31 7.28
C ALA A 218 -18.20 -16.13 7.91
N GLU A 219 -19.21 -16.94 7.50
CA GLU A 219 -20.58 -16.81 8.00
C GLU A 219 -20.89 -17.71 9.23
N THR A 220 -19.99 -18.57 9.66
CA THR A 220 -20.23 -19.52 10.76
C THR A 220 -19.79 -19.05 12.14
N GLU A 221 -19.14 -17.91 12.28
CA GLU A 221 -18.74 -17.38 13.60
C GLU A 221 -19.76 -16.45 14.27
N GLU A 222 -20.81 -15.99 13.59
CA GLU A 222 -21.83 -15.11 14.18
C GLU A 222 -23.05 -15.82 14.77
N SER A 223 -23.23 -17.12 14.57
CA SER A 223 -24.43 -17.84 15.07
C SER A 223 -24.22 -18.58 16.40
N GLY A 224 -23.11 -18.39 17.10
CA GLY A 224 -22.75 -19.12 18.33
C GLY A 224 -22.97 -18.37 19.66
N LYS A 225 -23.64 -17.20 19.67
CA LYS A 225 -23.88 -16.44 20.93
C LYS A 225 -25.35 -16.08 21.16
N GLU A 226 -26.25 -17.06 21.05
CA GLU A 226 -27.55 -16.97 21.70
C GLU A 226 -27.96 -18.39 22.10
N SER A 227 -27.68 -18.76 23.33
CA SER A 227 -28.42 -19.66 24.19
C SER A 227 -27.55 -20.14 25.35
N CYS A 228 -27.58 -19.43 26.47
CA CYS A 228 -27.82 -19.84 27.86
C CYS A 228 -27.62 -18.64 28.77
#